data_c14692583009637334745615c3d01f02
#
_entry.id   c14692583009637334745615c3d01f02
#
_cell.length_a   1.000
_cell.length_b   1.000
_cell.length_c   1.000
_cell.angle_alpha   90.00
_cell.angle_beta   90.00
_cell.angle_gamma   90.00
#
_symmetry.space_group_name_H-M   'P 1'
#
loop_
_entity.id
_entity.type
_entity.pdbx_description
1 polymer ?
#
loop_
_entity_poly.entity_id
_entity_poly.type
_entity_poly.pdbx_seq_one_letter_code
_entity_poly.pdbx_strand_id
1 'polypeptide(L)'
;MLTLTDDQRQLFRERGQLLAAGLLQHLDAPEPESAAHHLAEAAVSATEYGRVAAGLGLSLSQTVEGFLRFRMPFHRELAVAARRRGFDTAETTGLLEAAERAMDRLLVATMTGHGVVSDPRPGRGRSRKGRAAIAGEVEPR
;
A
#
# COMPACT_ATOMS: atom_id res chain seq x y z
N MET A 1 -15.53 -19.18 -2.99
CA MET A 1 -14.71 -18.16 -3.67
C MET A 1 -15.46 -16.83 -3.76
N LEU A 2 -14.81 -15.76 -3.41
CA LEU A 2 -15.43 -14.44 -3.48
C LEU A 2 -15.56 -13.99 -4.93
N THR A 3 -16.75 -13.53 -5.29
CA THR A 3 -17.01 -13.01 -6.63
C THR A 3 -17.41 -11.53 -6.50
N LEU A 4 -16.64 -10.65 -7.12
CA LEU A 4 -16.93 -9.22 -7.11
C LEU A 4 -17.89 -8.86 -8.25
N THR A 5 -18.76 -7.89 -8.00
CA THR A 5 -19.59 -7.33 -9.07
C THR A 5 -18.70 -6.50 -9.99
N ASP A 6 -19.24 -6.13 -11.15
CA ASP A 6 -18.50 -5.29 -12.09
C ASP A 6 -18.13 -3.94 -11.48
N ASP A 7 -19.07 -3.33 -10.73
CA ASP A 7 -18.81 -2.05 -10.08
C ASP A 7 -17.71 -2.19 -9.02
N GLN A 8 -17.72 -3.28 -8.27
CA GLN A 8 -16.69 -3.52 -7.27
C GLN A 8 -15.33 -3.72 -7.91
N ARG A 9 -15.27 -4.46 -9.02
CA ARG A 9 -14.01 -4.64 -9.76
C ARG A 9 -13.50 -3.32 -10.30
N GLN A 10 -14.40 -2.48 -10.79
CA GLN A 10 -14.03 -1.17 -11.32
C GLN A 10 -13.46 -0.27 -10.21
N LEU A 11 -14.12 -0.25 -9.05
CA LEU A 11 -13.64 0.52 -7.90
C LEU A 11 -12.23 0.08 -7.50
N PHE A 12 -12.03 -1.22 -7.39
CA PHE A 12 -10.74 -1.78 -6.99
C PHE A 12 -9.66 -1.43 -8.01
N ARG A 13 -10.00 -1.49 -9.30
CA ARG A 13 -9.07 -1.14 -10.38
C ARG A 13 -8.70 0.34 -10.31
N GLU A 14 -9.67 1.20 -10.05
CA GLU A 14 -9.40 2.65 -9.94
C GLU A 14 -8.45 2.94 -8.78
N ARG A 15 -8.65 2.28 -7.66
CA ARG A 15 -7.76 2.45 -6.50
C ARG A 15 -6.35 1.98 -6.82
N GLY A 16 -6.23 0.88 -7.55
CA GLY A 16 -4.93 0.38 -7.98
C GLY A 16 -4.23 1.34 -8.94
N GLN A 17 -5.00 1.98 -9.83
CA GLN A 17 -4.44 2.95 -10.76
C GLN A 17 -3.91 4.19 -10.04
N LEU A 18 -4.61 4.65 -9.00
CA LEU A 18 -4.14 5.78 -8.20
C LEU A 18 -2.84 5.43 -7.47
N LEU A 19 -2.76 4.21 -6.97
CA LEU A 19 -1.56 3.73 -6.30
C LEU A 19 -0.38 3.71 -7.27
N ALA A 20 -0.58 3.17 -8.46
CA ALA A 20 0.46 3.11 -9.49
C ALA A 20 0.91 4.50 -9.91
N ALA A 21 -0.03 5.41 -10.11
CA ALA A 21 0.28 6.78 -10.49
C ALA A 21 1.14 7.48 -9.43
N GLY A 22 0.80 7.29 -8.16
CA GLY A 22 1.57 7.86 -7.06
C GLY A 22 2.99 7.32 -7.01
N LEU A 23 3.13 6.01 -7.25
CA LEU A 23 4.44 5.38 -7.28
C LEU A 23 5.30 5.95 -8.41
N LEU A 24 4.71 6.12 -9.59
CA LEU A 24 5.44 6.70 -10.72
C LEU A 24 5.88 8.14 -10.44
N GLN A 25 5.01 8.93 -9.80
CA GLN A 25 5.37 10.30 -9.42
C GLN A 25 6.54 10.32 -8.46
N HIS A 26 6.55 9.39 -7.51
CA HIS A 26 7.67 9.26 -6.58
C HIS A 26 8.98 8.95 -7.30
N LEU A 27 8.94 8.01 -8.24
CA LEU A 27 10.15 7.59 -8.95
C LEU A 27 10.64 8.66 -9.94
N ASP A 28 9.74 9.48 -10.45
CA ASP A 28 10.08 10.55 -11.40
C ASP A 28 10.49 11.85 -10.72
N ALA A 29 10.30 11.96 -9.41
CA ALA A 29 10.57 13.21 -8.72
C ALA A 29 12.05 13.58 -8.77
N PRO A 30 12.40 14.81 -9.16
CA PRO A 30 13.80 15.19 -9.35
C PRO A 30 14.57 15.43 -8.06
N GLU A 31 13.86 15.68 -6.95
CA GLU A 31 14.50 16.02 -5.68
C GLU A 31 14.01 15.11 -4.56
N PRO A 32 14.89 14.84 -3.56
CA PRO A 32 14.52 13.95 -2.46
C PRO A 32 13.27 14.39 -1.69
N GLU A 33 13.08 15.68 -1.47
CA GLU A 33 11.91 16.18 -0.75
C GLU A 33 10.64 15.91 -1.53
N SER A 34 10.66 16.18 -2.84
CA SER A 34 9.56 15.93 -3.72
C SER A 34 9.25 14.44 -3.80
N ALA A 35 10.30 13.62 -3.90
CA ALA A 35 10.16 12.17 -3.92
C ALA A 35 9.51 11.65 -2.65
N ALA A 36 9.94 12.16 -1.50
CA ALA A 36 9.38 11.76 -0.21
C ALA A 36 7.90 12.14 -0.09
N HIS A 37 7.55 13.33 -0.59
CA HIS A 37 6.17 13.80 -0.59
C HIS A 37 5.28 12.87 -1.43
N HIS A 38 5.72 12.54 -2.63
CA HIS A 38 4.95 11.66 -3.50
C HIS A 38 4.83 10.25 -2.94
N LEU A 39 5.89 9.77 -2.27
CA LEU A 39 5.82 8.46 -1.64
C LEU A 39 4.82 8.46 -0.48
N ALA A 40 4.79 9.53 0.31
CA ALA A 40 3.81 9.66 1.39
C ALA A 40 2.39 9.66 0.84
N GLU A 41 2.14 10.36 -0.26
CA GLU A 41 0.83 10.36 -0.91
C GLU A 41 0.48 8.98 -1.45
N ALA A 42 1.46 8.30 -2.04
CA ALA A 42 1.25 6.94 -2.54
C ALA A 42 0.91 5.99 -1.38
N ALA A 43 1.53 6.19 -0.22
CA ALA A 43 1.22 5.38 0.96
C ALA A 43 -0.22 5.60 1.44
N VAL A 44 -0.73 6.83 1.34
CA VAL A 44 -2.14 7.09 1.64
C VAL A 44 -3.04 6.32 0.66
N SER A 45 -2.70 6.35 -0.63
CA SER A 45 -3.45 5.59 -1.65
C SER A 45 -3.38 4.09 -1.39
N ALA A 46 -2.22 3.58 -0.94
CA ALA A 46 -2.06 2.17 -0.63
C ALA A 46 -2.90 1.76 0.58
N THR A 47 -2.95 2.61 1.60
CA THR A 47 -3.79 2.38 2.77
C THR A 47 -5.26 2.31 2.35
N GLU A 48 -5.67 3.22 1.49
CA GLU A 48 -7.05 3.25 0.98
C GLU A 48 -7.35 2.01 0.14
N TYR A 49 -6.38 1.57 -0.67
CA TYR A 49 -6.50 0.35 -1.47
C TYR A 49 -6.78 -0.85 -0.57
N GLY A 50 -6.02 -0.98 0.53
CA GLY A 50 -6.24 -2.05 1.49
C GLY A 50 -7.60 -1.95 2.18
N ARG A 51 -8.00 -0.74 2.53
CA ARG A 51 -9.29 -0.50 3.18
C ARG A 51 -10.46 -0.89 2.26
N VAL A 52 -10.36 -0.51 0.99
CA VAL A 52 -11.36 -0.87 -0.01
C VAL A 52 -11.44 -2.38 -0.18
N ALA A 53 -10.27 -3.04 -0.26
CA ALA A 53 -10.23 -4.50 -0.40
C ALA A 53 -10.94 -5.19 0.77
N ALA A 54 -10.67 -4.75 2.00
CA ALA A 54 -11.32 -5.31 3.18
C ALA A 54 -12.83 -5.07 3.13
N GLY A 55 -13.25 -3.87 2.71
CA GLY A 55 -14.66 -3.53 2.58
C GLY A 55 -15.38 -4.37 1.55
N LEU A 56 -14.67 -4.84 0.52
CA LEU A 56 -15.22 -5.73 -0.50
C LEU A 56 -15.22 -7.19 -0.06
N GLY A 57 -14.72 -7.49 1.13
CA GLY A 57 -14.71 -8.85 1.65
C GLY A 57 -13.47 -9.66 1.27
N LEU A 58 -12.46 -9.02 0.67
CA LEU A 58 -11.23 -9.71 0.35
C LEU A 58 -10.42 -9.94 1.62
N SER A 59 -9.85 -11.14 1.75
CA SER A 59 -8.98 -11.44 2.88
C SER A 59 -7.66 -10.69 2.74
N LEU A 60 -6.89 -10.67 3.83
CA LEU A 60 -5.55 -10.09 3.77
C LEU A 60 -4.70 -10.81 2.72
N SER A 61 -4.76 -12.14 2.70
CA SER A 61 -4.00 -12.92 1.72
C SER A 61 -4.38 -12.57 0.29
N GLN A 62 -5.67 -12.44 0.02
CA GLN A 62 -6.14 -12.07 -1.32
C GLN A 62 -5.68 -10.68 -1.71
N THR A 63 -5.68 -9.76 -0.76
CA THR A 63 -5.26 -8.39 -0.99
C THR A 63 -3.76 -8.33 -1.29
N VAL A 64 -2.95 -9.04 -0.52
CA VAL A 64 -1.51 -9.10 -0.73
C VAL A 64 -1.21 -9.75 -2.08
N GLU A 65 -1.91 -10.84 -2.41
CA GLU A 65 -1.72 -11.52 -3.67
C GLU A 65 -2.01 -10.60 -4.86
N GLY A 66 -3.07 -9.81 -4.75
CA GLY A 66 -3.38 -8.81 -5.78
C GLY A 66 -2.29 -7.78 -5.95
N PHE A 67 -1.74 -7.30 -4.84
CA PHE A 67 -0.63 -6.35 -4.87
C PHE A 67 0.61 -6.97 -5.54
N LEU A 68 0.93 -8.21 -5.20
CA LEU A 68 2.10 -8.89 -5.75
C LEU A 68 1.95 -9.15 -7.25
N ARG A 69 0.74 -9.39 -7.72
CA ARG A 69 0.49 -9.55 -9.16
C ARG A 69 0.78 -8.28 -9.95
N PHE A 70 0.52 -7.14 -9.35
CA PHE A 70 0.80 -5.85 -9.95
C PHE A 70 2.31 -5.61 -10.07
N ARG A 71 3.07 -6.13 -9.13
CA ARG A 71 4.50 -5.84 -8.98
C ARG A 71 5.34 -6.21 -10.22
N MET A 72 5.13 -7.41 -10.75
CA MET A 72 5.95 -7.89 -11.86
C MET A 72 5.74 -7.09 -13.15
N PRO A 73 4.48 -6.87 -13.61
CA PRO A 73 4.27 -6.02 -14.78
C PRO A 73 4.82 -4.61 -14.59
N PHE A 74 4.70 -4.06 -13.39
CA PHE A 74 5.19 -2.72 -13.10
C PHE A 74 6.70 -2.66 -13.29
N HIS A 75 7.43 -3.66 -12.79
CA HIS A 75 8.88 -3.72 -12.96
C HIS A 75 9.27 -3.82 -14.43
N ARG A 76 8.54 -4.61 -15.20
CA ARG A 76 8.81 -4.74 -16.63
C ARG A 76 8.63 -3.41 -17.36
N GLU A 77 7.53 -2.72 -17.08
CA GLU A 77 7.26 -1.43 -17.69
C GLU A 77 8.33 -0.42 -17.32
N LEU A 78 8.76 -0.45 -16.08
CA LEU A 78 9.80 0.45 -15.61
C LEU A 78 11.13 0.20 -16.33
N ALA A 79 11.50 -1.07 -16.50
CA ALA A 79 12.72 -1.44 -17.20
C ALA A 79 12.68 -1.01 -18.67
N VAL A 80 11.51 -1.17 -19.31
CA VAL A 80 11.32 -0.72 -20.70
C VAL A 80 11.46 0.79 -20.79
N ALA A 81 10.82 1.52 -19.87
CA ALA A 81 10.89 2.99 -19.85
C ALA A 81 12.33 3.46 -19.64
N ALA A 82 13.07 2.79 -18.78
CA ALA A 82 14.47 3.15 -18.52
C ALA A 82 15.31 2.99 -19.78
N ARG A 83 15.12 1.89 -20.51
CA ARG A 83 15.85 1.65 -21.76
C ARG A 83 15.50 2.70 -22.80
N ARG A 84 14.23 3.08 -22.90
CA ARG A 84 13.80 4.10 -23.85
C ARG A 84 14.42 5.47 -23.56
N ARG A 85 14.70 5.74 -22.28
CA ARG A 85 15.32 6.99 -21.85
C ARG A 85 16.85 6.93 -21.97
N GLY A 86 17.40 5.80 -22.39
CA GLY A 86 18.84 5.65 -22.54
C GLY A 86 19.60 5.40 -21.26
N PHE A 87 18.90 4.93 -20.22
CA PHE A 87 19.56 4.56 -18.96
C PHE A 87 20.55 3.42 -19.20
N ASP A 88 21.72 3.50 -18.59
CA ASP A 88 22.64 2.38 -18.62
C ASP A 88 22.24 1.33 -17.57
N THR A 89 23.02 0.26 -17.48
CA THR A 89 22.70 -0.84 -16.56
C THR A 89 22.67 -0.37 -15.10
N ALA A 90 23.62 0.44 -14.70
CA ALA A 90 23.70 0.92 -13.32
C ALA A 90 22.50 1.81 -12.99
N GLU A 91 22.13 2.70 -13.90
CA GLU A 91 20.98 3.59 -13.71
C GLU A 91 19.69 2.79 -13.66
N THR A 92 19.53 1.81 -14.54
CA THR A 92 18.35 0.96 -14.56
C THR A 92 18.24 0.14 -13.26
N THR A 93 19.34 -0.44 -12.81
CA THR A 93 19.37 -1.20 -11.56
C THR A 93 18.98 -0.32 -10.39
N GLY A 94 19.52 0.90 -10.31
CA GLY A 94 19.18 1.84 -9.25
C GLY A 94 17.72 2.19 -9.23
N LEU A 95 17.12 2.39 -10.42
CA LEU A 95 15.70 2.69 -10.53
C LEU A 95 14.84 1.52 -10.03
N LEU A 96 15.20 0.29 -10.44
CA LEU A 96 14.46 -0.89 -10.03
C LEU A 96 14.57 -1.14 -8.53
N GLU A 97 15.73 -0.90 -7.95
CA GLU A 97 15.91 -1.02 -6.51
C GLU A 97 15.10 0.02 -5.74
N ALA A 98 15.06 1.25 -6.25
CA ALA A 98 14.24 2.28 -5.64
C ALA A 98 12.77 1.90 -5.69
N ALA A 99 12.33 1.34 -6.82
CA ALA A 99 10.95 0.87 -6.97
C ALA A 99 10.63 -0.26 -5.99
N GLU A 100 11.58 -1.17 -5.79
CA GLU A 100 11.39 -2.26 -4.84
C GLU A 100 11.18 -1.74 -3.43
N ARG A 101 12.04 -0.82 -2.99
CA ARG A 101 11.91 -0.26 -1.65
C ARG A 101 10.59 0.48 -1.47
N ALA A 102 10.19 1.23 -2.49
CA ALA A 102 8.92 1.95 -2.46
C ALA A 102 7.74 0.98 -2.39
N MET A 103 7.77 -0.08 -3.21
CA MET A 103 6.70 -1.07 -3.23
C MET A 103 6.58 -1.82 -1.91
N ASP A 104 7.70 -2.12 -1.26
CA ASP A 104 7.66 -2.75 0.05
C ASP A 104 6.91 -1.86 1.04
N ARG A 105 7.20 -0.57 1.01
CA ARG A 105 6.51 0.37 1.89
C ARG A 105 5.02 0.45 1.59
N LEU A 106 4.67 0.46 0.30
CA LEU A 106 3.27 0.52 -0.10
C LEU A 106 2.52 -0.76 0.25
N LEU A 107 3.20 -1.91 0.21
CA LEU A 107 2.59 -3.16 0.63
C LEU A 107 2.26 -3.12 2.12
N VAL A 108 3.18 -2.62 2.95
CA VAL A 108 2.92 -2.49 4.39
C VAL A 108 1.73 -1.56 4.62
N ALA A 109 1.66 -0.43 3.91
CA ALA A 109 0.53 0.49 4.02
C ALA A 109 -0.78 -0.17 3.62
N THR A 110 -0.75 -0.98 2.56
CA THR A 110 -1.93 -1.73 2.10
C THR A 110 -2.42 -2.68 3.20
N MET A 111 -1.50 -3.40 3.81
CA MET A 111 -1.84 -4.33 4.88
C MET A 111 -2.41 -3.60 6.09
N THR A 112 -1.84 -2.46 6.42
CA THR A 112 -2.31 -1.62 7.52
C THR A 112 -3.75 -1.17 7.26
N GLY A 113 -4.02 -0.69 6.05
CA GLY A 113 -5.36 -0.25 5.68
C GLY A 113 -6.38 -1.37 5.74
N HIS A 114 -5.99 -2.55 5.28
CA HIS A 114 -6.86 -3.73 5.36
C HIS A 114 -7.17 -4.08 6.82
N GLY A 115 -6.17 -4.04 7.67
CA GLY A 115 -6.33 -4.39 9.09
C GLY A 115 -7.25 -3.44 9.83
N VAL A 116 -7.20 -2.16 9.50
CA VAL A 116 -8.05 -1.16 10.15
C VAL A 116 -9.52 -1.48 9.93
N VAL A 117 -9.90 -1.87 8.70
CA VAL A 117 -11.29 -2.17 8.40
C VAL A 117 -11.71 -3.53 8.94
N SER A 118 -10.81 -4.52 8.84
CA SER A 118 -11.16 -5.89 9.20
C SER A 118 -11.05 -6.16 10.70
N ASP A 119 -10.51 -5.23 11.49
CA ASP A 119 -10.45 -5.40 12.93
C ASP A 119 -11.81 -5.02 13.53
N PRO A 120 -12.54 -5.99 14.08
CA PRO A 120 -13.90 -5.72 14.59
C PRO A 120 -13.91 -5.02 15.95
N ARG A 121 -12.77 -4.80 16.56
CA ARG A 121 -12.74 -4.21 17.89
C ARG A 121 -12.43 -2.74 17.81
N PRO A 122 -13.48 -1.94 17.80
CA PRO A 122 -13.29 -0.50 17.69
C PRO A 122 -12.56 0.02 18.91
N GLY A 123 -11.71 0.91 18.69
CA GLY A 123 -10.99 1.55 19.75
C GLY A 123 -10.08 0.66 20.53
N ARG A 124 -10.00 -0.57 20.11
CA ARG A 124 -9.24 -1.45 20.71
C ARG A 124 -7.99 -0.97 20.85
N GLY A 125 -7.97 -0.86 21.22
CA GLY A 125 -7.05 -0.42 21.39
C GLY A 125 -7.12 0.48 22.40
N ARG A 126 -7.78 0.53 22.80
CA ARG A 126 -7.89 0.86 23.41
C ARG A 126 -7.98 0.84 24.28
N SER A 127 -8.03 0.47 24.83
CA SER A 127 -8.16 0.14 25.52
C SER A 127 -7.77 0.03 26.27
N ARG A 128 -7.67 -0.05 26.71
CA ARG A 128 -7.41 -0.51 27.31
C ARG A 128 -7.04 -0.12 27.96
N LYS A 129 -7.16 0.09 28.34
CA LYS A 129 -7.04 -0.03 28.79
C LYS A 129 -7.00 0.00 29.42
N GLY A 130 -6.95 0.03 29.66
CA GLY A 130 -7.13 -0.42 30.07
C GLY A 130 -6.86 -0.43 30.76
N ARG A 131 -6.78 -0.49 31.22
CA ARG A 131 -6.63 -0.91 31.66
C ARG A 131 -6.25 -0.60 32.24
N ALA A 132 -6.44 -0.37 32.60
CA ALA A 132 -6.29 -0.54 32.88
C ALA A 132 -6.28 -0.38 33.35
N ALA A 133 -6.49 -0.11 33.57
CA ALA A 133 -6.67 -0.35 33.70
C ALA A 133 -6.55 -0.50 34.09
N ILE A 134 -6.53 -0.44 34.49
CA ILE A 134 -6.47 -0.95 34.72
C ILE A 134 -6.18 -0.95 35.09
N ALA A 135 -6.23 -0.60 35.53
CA ALA A 135 -6.11 -0.94 35.72
C ALA A 135 -5.92 -0.86 36.17
N GLY A 136 -6.01 -0.49 36.52
CA GLY A 136 -6.03 -0.69 36.77
C GLY A 136 -5.93 -0.53 37.21
N GLU A 137 -6.07 -0.53 37.44
CA GLU A 137 -6.05 -0.74 37.82
C GLU A 137 -5.89 -0.53 38.36
N VAL A 138 -6.01 -0.33 38.71
CA VAL A 138 -6.03 -0.45 39.27
C VAL A 138 -5.83 -0.27 40.09
N GLU A 139 -5.90 -0.17 40.36
CA GLU A 139 -5.85 -0.19 41.10
C GLU A 139 -5.71 -0.16 41.92
N PRO A 140 -5.81 -0.03 42.41
CA PRO A 140 -5.70 -0.11 43.24
C PRO A 140 -5.52 -0.22 44.01
N ARG A 141 -5.46 -0.15 44.48
CA ARG A 141 -5.28 -0.37 45.22
C ARG A 141 -5.00 -0.65 45.59
#